data_c6509ba9c2ed7567c4e9805cca70db40
#
_entry.id   c6509ba9c2ed7567c4e9805cca70db40
#
_cell.length_a   1.000
_cell.length_b   1.000
_cell.length_c   1.000
_cell.angle_alpha   90.00
_cell.angle_beta   90.00
_cell.angle_gamma   90.00
#
_symmetry.space_group_name_H-M   'P 1'
#
loop_
_entity.id
_entity.type
_entity.pdbx_description
1 polymer ?
#
loop_
_entity_poly.entity_id
_entity_poly.type
_entity_poly.pdbx_seq_one_letter_code
_entity_poly.pdbx_strand_id
1 'polypeptide(L)'
;MKSQASIRNPMKPKVWQSFTEVCWALLLLCLPFTSFPALAKLFHGASVAPLSAVFLAILVLVFFLPRFIKIRSFPKQSLPMLVFLLVAGFTTALAAFLPFESFRNASVSRQALEGLLTLVLGIGFYLITATLIQDETTLRKTLRWIYLGGLIAILTSFVQAAAWQVYGQYPQFLWKLQSYFSSSGLLYRQRVTGVAFEPSWLAHQLNTLYIPLWLGFSVKKVSISKKRIFGIFTFENILLILGAIVLFLSFSRIGWLTTLVVVAFVVFGLADQAMNRWLSKHSEQSGKTVSRSQHFLSKLGMWVGLLIVFGLVALALGVLFSRIDPRMEQLFNIERLRQFGVLGWASKLSFAERLIYWITGFRVFLAHPWFGVGLGGAGFFFPALVPEFGYGLPEVVRYLFTLNIPPNIKNLWVRLLAETGILGFAFYTSWVYLHWREAVRLERSGLSEMERALGFTGKLFIIALIMEGFSMDTFGLPYYWIALGLVVAARRISQQAKTPQNVETTEELISSTEILESDQPA
;
A
#
# COMPACT_ATOMS: atom_id res chain seq x y z
N MET A 1 -35.20 -7.00 -24.18
CA MET A 1 -33.87 -6.43 -24.01
C MET A 1 -33.98 -4.93 -23.94
N LYS A 2 -33.80 -4.33 -22.75
CA LYS A 2 -33.92 -2.87 -22.59
C LYS A 2 -32.57 -2.23 -22.92
N SER A 3 -32.57 -1.40 -23.97
CA SER A 3 -31.50 -0.51 -24.39
C SER A 3 -30.83 0.16 -23.18
N GLN A 4 -29.54 -0.09 -22.98
CA GLN A 4 -28.71 0.74 -22.09
C GLN A 4 -28.43 2.08 -22.79
N ALA A 5 -29.44 2.94 -22.76
CA ALA A 5 -29.23 4.33 -23.15
C ALA A 5 -28.05 4.91 -22.35
N SER A 6 -27.10 5.48 -23.04
CA SER A 6 -25.99 6.25 -22.51
C SER A 6 -26.51 7.22 -21.45
N ILE A 7 -26.29 6.90 -20.18
CA ILE A 7 -26.65 7.78 -19.06
C ILE A 7 -25.66 8.95 -19.11
N ARG A 8 -25.93 9.93 -19.97
CA ARG A 8 -25.36 11.28 -19.82
C ARG A 8 -25.74 11.76 -18.44
N ASN A 9 -24.76 11.89 -17.56
CA ASN A 9 -24.90 12.49 -16.25
C ASN A 9 -25.64 13.82 -16.40
N PRO A 10 -26.76 14.06 -15.69
CA PRO A 10 -27.35 15.37 -15.66
C PRO A 10 -26.26 16.32 -15.17
N MET A 11 -26.00 17.38 -15.96
CA MET A 11 -24.93 18.36 -15.68
C MET A 11 -25.11 18.84 -14.23
N LYS A 12 -24.24 18.35 -13.33
CA LYS A 12 -24.13 18.96 -12.01
C LYS A 12 -23.75 20.43 -12.23
N PRO A 13 -24.31 21.37 -11.47
CA PRO A 13 -23.89 22.77 -11.58
C PRO A 13 -22.37 22.84 -11.45
N LYS A 14 -21.71 23.62 -12.28
CA LYS A 14 -20.23 23.75 -12.35
C LYS A 14 -19.58 23.92 -10.97
N VAL A 15 -20.27 24.59 -10.06
CA VAL A 15 -19.85 24.82 -8.67
C VAL A 15 -19.64 23.51 -7.89
N TRP A 16 -20.56 22.54 -8.00
CA TRP A 16 -20.44 21.25 -7.31
C TRP A 16 -19.30 20.38 -7.86
N GLN A 17 -19.07 20.46 -9.16
CA GLN A 17 -17.97 19.75 -9.79
C GLN A 17 -16.62 20.34 -9.32
N SER A 18 -16.50 21.68 -9.32
CA SER A 18 -15.30 22.36 -8.83
C SER A 18 -15.04 22.08 -7.35
N PHE A 19 -16.08 22.08 -6.51
CA PHE A 19 -15.94 21.74 -5.09
C PHE A 19 -15.44 20.32 -4.86
N THR A 20 -15.99 19.34 -5.59
CA THR A 20 -15.54 17.94 -5.51
C THR A 20 -14.09 17.79 -5.97
N GLU A 21 -13.67 18.48 -7.04
CA GLU A 21 -12.29 18.48 -7.53
C GLU A 21 -11.33 19.10 -6.50
N VAL A 22 -11.71 20.19 -5.85
CA VAL A 22 -10.90 20.82 -4.79
C VAL A 22 -10.78 19.90 -3.57
N CYS A 23 -11.87 19.32 -3.08
CA CYS A 23 -11.82 18.38 -1.96
C CYS A 23 -10.95 17.15 -2.29
N TRP A 24 -11.02 16.65 -3.53
CA TRP A 24 -10.18 15.55 -3.99
C TRP A 24 -8.70 15.93 -4.02
N ALA A 25 -8.37 17.10 -4.55
CA ALA A 25 -7.01 17.63 -4.56
C ALA A 25 -6.44 17.78 -3.14
N LEU A 26 -7.22 18.35 -2.22
CA LEU A 26 -6.83 18.51 -0.81
C LEU A 26 -6.66 17.17 -0.10
N LEU A 27 -7.53 16.18 -0.37
CA LEU A 27 -7.37 14.83 0.16
C LEU A 27 -5.99 14.28 -0.22
N LEU A 28 -5.61 14.38 -1.50
CA LEU A 28 -4.36 13.84 -2.03
C LEU A 28 -3.12 14.61 -1.55
N LEU A 29 -3.22 15.93 -1.42
CA LEU A 29 -2.15 16.76 -0.83
C LEU A 29 -1.94 16.47 0.65
N CYS A 30 -3.01 16.13 1.38
CA CYS A 30 -2.96 15.84 2.81
C CYS A 30 -2.56 14.40 3.14
N LEU A 31 -2.25 13.56 2.14
CA LEU A 31 -1.81 12.17 2.37
C LEU A 31 -0.60 12.06 3.32
N PRO A 32 0.44 12.92 3.25
CA PRO A 32 1.59 12.78 4.13
C PRO A 32 1.30 12.95 5.63
N PHE A 33 0.18 13.60 5.99
CA PHE A 33 -0.19 13.88 7.37
C PHE A 33 -0.95 12.68 7.97
N THR A 34 -0.21 11.75 8.57
CA THR A 34 -0.73 10.45 9.02
C THR A 34 -1.50 10.50 10.34
N SER A 35 -1.25 11.53 11.15
CA SER A 35 -1.84 11.67 12.49
C SER A 35 -1.96 13.15 12.87
N PHE A 36 -3.01 13.78 12.38
CA PHE A 36 -3.22 15.21 12.62
C PHE A 36 -3.75 15.46 14.04
N PRO A 37 -3.13 16.39 14.82
CA PRO A 37 -3.40 16.53 16.26
C PRO A 37 -4.86 16.81 16.61
N ALA A 38 -5.55 17.65 15.85
CA ALA A 38 -6.96 17.96 16.11
C ALA A 38 -7.86 16.73 15.94
N LEU A 39 -7.60 15.90 14.90
CA LEU A 39 -8.33 14.65 14.68
C LEU A 39 -7.97 13.61 15.73
N ALA A 40 -6.69 13.48 16.07
CA ALA A 40 -6.24 12.57 17.11
C ALA A 40 -6.94 12.87 18.45
N LYS A 41 -7.06 14.15 18.83
CA LYS A 41 -7.81 14.57 20.02
C LYS A 41 -9.29 14.25 19.93
N LEU A 42 -9.92 14.47 18.78
CA LEU A 42 -11.34 14.15 18.57
C LEU A 42 -11.62 12.65 18.77
N PHE A 43 -10.68 11.79 18.38
CA PHE A 43 -10.75 10.33 18.56
C PHE A 43 -9.96 9.85 19.81
N HIS A 44 -9.95 10.65 20.86
CA HIS A 44 -9.41 10.31 22.19
C HIS A 44 -7.93 9.87 22.18
N GLY A 45 -7.10 10.51 21.35
CA GLY A 45 -5.67 10.22 21.28
C GLY A 45 -5.29 9.13 20.29
N ALA A 46 -6.17 8.81 19.32
CA ALA A 46 -5.86 7.84 18.27
C ALA A 46 -4.57 8.20 17.54
N SER A 47 -3.64 7.26 17.41
CA SER A 47 -2.41 7.46 16.65
C SER A 47 -2.68 7.54 15.14
N VAL A 48 -3.67 6.81 14.63
CA VAL A 48 -4.10 6.83 13.22
C VAL A 48 -5.22 7.87 13.05
N ALA A 49 -4.85 9.06 12.61
CA ALA A 49 -5.77 10.16 12.40
C ALA A 49 -5.35 11.00 11.17
N PRO A 50 -5.37 10.40 9.95
CA PRO A 50 -4.86 11.07 8.76
C PRO A 50 -5.72 12.29 8.41
N LEU A 51 -5.07 13.43 8.12
CA LEU A 51 -5.78 14.66 7.76
C LEU A 51 -6.65 14.48 6.49
N SER A 52 -6.24 13.63 5.59
CA SER A 52 -7.00 13.25 4.39
C SER A 52 -8.38 12.64 4.71
N ALA A 53 -8.60 12.09 5.92
CA ALA A 53 -9.89 11.53 6.34
C ALA A 53 -11.00 12.59 6.42
N VAL A 54 -10.68 13.85 6.71
CA VAL A 54 -11.66 14.95 6.71
C VAL A 54 -12.24 15.14 5.31
N PHE A 55 -11.36 15.23 4.33
CA PHE A 55 -11.78 15.40 2.93
C PHE A 55 -12.45 14.15 2.38
N LEU A 56 -12.06 12.96 2.85
CA LEU A 56 -12.76 11.72 2.54
C LEU A 56 -14.20 11.76 3.05
N ALA A 57 -14.43 12.15 4.29
CA ALA A 57 -15.79 12.25 4.86
C ALA A 57 -16.67 13.21 4.04
N ILE A 58 -16.13 14.37 3.66
CA ILE A 58 -16.84 15.33 2.79
C ILE A 58 -17.16 14.69 1.43
N LEU A 59 -16.20 14.02 0.79
CA LEU A 59 -16.41 13.37 -0.51
C LEU A 59 -17.39 12.20 -0.43
N VAL A 60 -17.39 11.44 0.66
CA VAL A 60 -18.39 10.39 0.88
C VAL A 60 -19.79 10.98 0.95
N LEU A 61 -19.99 12.05 1.72
CA LEU A 61 -21.30 12.68 1.89
C LEU A 61 -21.78 13.40 0.61
N VAL A 62 -20.89 14.15 -0.03
CA VAL A 62 -21.26 15.04 -1.14
C VAL A 62 -21.27 14.33 -2.51
N PHE A 63 -20.35 13.38 -2.71
CA PHE A 63 -20.17 12.71 -4.01
C PHE A 63 -20.63 11.27 -3.99
N PHE A 64 -20.10 10.45 -3.06
CA PHE A 64 -20.27 8.99 -3.12
C PHE A 64 -21.69 8.56 -2.75
N LEU A 65 -22.22 9.00 -1.63
CA LEU A 65 -23.57 8.64 -1.17
C LEU A 65 -24.67 9.04 -2.18
N PRO A 66 -24.73 10.28 -2.69
CA PRO A 66 -25.74 10.66 -3.70
C PRO A 66 -25.61 9.85 -5.00
N ARG A 67 -24.35 9.55 -5.40
CA ARG A 67 -24.11 8.72 -6.58
C ARG A 67 -24.52 7.27 -6.35
N PHE A 68 -24.22 6.71 -5.20
CA PHE A 68 -24.55 5.33 -4.84
C PHE A 68 -26.06 5.12 -4.75
N ILE A 69 -26.79 6.03 -4.11
CA ILE A 69 -28.25 5.98 -4.02
C ILE A 69 -28.89 5.99 -5.42
N LYS A 70 -28.31 6.78 -6.35
CA LYS A 70 -28.82 6.92 -7.72
C LYS A 70 -28.48 5.72 -8.62
N ILE A 71 -27.22 5.23 -8.59
CA ILE A 71 -26.72 4.24 -9.52
C ILE A 71 -26.78 2.81 -8.94
N ARG A 72 -26.71 2.68 -7.61
CA ARG A 72 -26.73 1.40 -6.86
C ARG A 72 -25.72 0.36 -7.37
N SER A 73 -24.55 0.81 -7.83
CA SER A 73 -23.52 -0.09 -8.35
C SER A 73 -22.14 0.21 -7.78
N PHE A 74 -21.43 -0.84 -7.43
CA PHE A 74 -20.02 -0.82 -7.08
C PHE A 74 -19.16 -1.38 -8.20
N PRO A 75 -17.87 -1.01 -8.29
CA PRO A 75 -16.93 -1.74 -9.12
C PRO A 75 -16.92 -3.23 -8.72
N LYS A 76 -17.04 -4.14 -9.70
CA LYS A 76 -17.10 -5.59 -9.44
C LYS A 76 -15.89 -6.08 -8.63
N GLN A 77 -14.74 -5.45 -8.78
CA GLN A 77 -13.50 -5.73 -8.06
C GLN A 77 -13.59 -5.43 -6.56
N SER A 78 -14.57 -4.63 -6.14
CA SER A 78 -14.80 -4.30 -4.72
C SER A 78 -15.55 -5.41 -3.97
N LEU A 79 -16.18 -6.36 -4.68
CA LEU A 79 -17.08 -7.35 -4.05
C LEU A 79 -16.41 -8.15 -2.93
N PRO A 80 -15.22 -8.75 -3.07
CA PRO A 80 -14.61 -9.48 -1.96
C PRO A 80 -14.29 -8.60 -0.75
N MET A 81 -13.97 -7.32 -0.99
CA MET A 81 -13.73 -6.37 0.10
C MET A 81 -15.02 -6.00 0.84
N LEU A 82 -16.13 -5.87 0.12
CA LEU A 82 -17.44 -5.64 0.76
C LEU A 82 -17.90 -6.86 1.55
N VAL A 83 -17.66 -8.07 1.03
CA VAL A 83 -17.89 -9.31 1.79
C VAL A 83 -16.96 -9.38 3.00
N PHE A 84 -15.69 -9.02 2.85
CA PHE A 84 -14.76 -8.92 3.99
C PHE A 84 -15.29 -7.95 5.07
N LEU A 85 -15.81 -6.78 4.68
CA LEU A 85 -16.42 -5.84 5.64
C LEU A 85 -17.59 -6.45 6.39
N LEU A 86 -18.46 -7.18 5.69
CA LEU A 86 -19.59 -7.89 6.32
C LEU A 86 -19.11 -8.98 7.28
N VAL A 87 -18.12 -9.77 6.85
CA VAL A 87 -17.50 -10.81 7.71
C VAL A 87 -16.84 -10.15 8.92
N ALA A 88 -16.07 -9.10 8.74
CA ALA A 88 -15.41 -8.38 9.84
C ALA A 88 -16.43 -7.77 10.82
N GLY A 89 -17.52 -7.21 10.32
CA GLY A 89 -18.64 -6.72 11.15
C GLY A 89 -19.33 -7.85 11.93
N PHE A 90 -19.62 -8.95 11.24
CA PHE A 90 -20.22 -10.13 11.84
C PHE A 90 -19.33 -10.76 12.93
N THR A 91 -18.05 -10.98 12.63
CA THR A 91 -17.09 -11.54 13.59
C THR A 91 -16.91 -10.62 14.80
N THR A 92 -16.92 -9.30 14.59
CA THR A 92 -16.83 -8.32 15.67
C THR A 92 -18.10 -8.32 16.54
N ALA A 93 -19.28 -8.49 15.95
CA ALA A 93 -20.52 -8.65 16.69
C ALA A 93 -20.55 -9.99 17.46
N LEU A 94 -20.11 -11.08 16.83
CA LEU A 94 -20.02 -12.40 17.46
C LEU A 94 -19.04 -12.41 18.65
N ALA A 95 -17.97 -11.64 18.54
CA ALA A 95 -16.98 -11.49 19.60
C ALA A 95 -17.56 -10.91 20.89
N ALA A 96 -18.69 -10.19 20.84
CA ALA A 96 -19.36 -9.71 22.06
C ALA A 96 -19.79 -10.85 23.01
N PHE A 97 -19.89 -12.09 22.50
CA PHE A 97 -20.21 -13.28 23.30
C PHE A 97 -18.97 -14.03 23.80
N LEU A 98 -17.75 -13.59 23.44
CA LEU A 98 -16.51 -14.20 23.91
C LEU A 98 -16.18 -13.68 25.33
N PRO A 99 -15.59 -14.55 26.18
CA PRO A 99 -15.10 -14.15 27.48
C PRO A 99 -13.78 -13.38 27.33
N PHE A 100 -13.86 -12.06 27.13
CA PHE A 100 -12.67 -11.22 27.15
C PHE A 100 -12.16 -11.02 28.57
N GLU A 101 -10.87 -11.25 28.77
CA GLU A 101 -10.23 -10.85 30.02
C GLU A 101 -10.20 -9.34 30.15
N SER A 102 -10.36 -8.85 31.37
CA SER A 102 -10.25 -7.41 31.63
C SER A 102 -8.80 -6.96 31.37
N PHE A 103 -8.62 -6.01 30.48
CA PHE A 103 -7.33 -5.40 30.23
C PHE A 103 -7.34 -3.98 30.78
N ARG A 104 -7.11 -3.88 32.11
CA ARG A 104 -7.12 -2.60 32.84
C ARG A 104 -8.40 -1.80 32.55
N ASN A 105 -8.25 -0.53 32.12
CA ASN A 105 -9.36 0.36 31.77
C ASN A 105 -9.71 0.34 30.28
N ALA A 106 -9.17 -0.61 29.49
CA ALA A 106 -9.49 -0.71 28.09
C ALA A 106 -10.86 -1.32 27.85
N SER A 107 -11.68 -0.70 27.03
CA SER A 107 -13.01 -1.18 26.65
C SER A 107 -12.92 -1.98 25.36
N VAL A 108 -13.42 -3.22 25.38
CA VAL A 108 -13.52 -4.08 24.20
C VAL A 108 -14.37 -3.42 23.10
N SER A 109 -15.53 -2.86 23.49
CA SER A 109 -16.44 -2.21 22.54
C SER A 109 -15.80 -0.98 21.88
N ARG A 110 -15.00 -0.22 22.61
CA ARG A 110 -14.26 0.91 22.05
C ARG A 110 -13.20 0.44 21.02
N GLN A 111 -12.40 -0.59 21.35
CA GLN A 111 -11.40 -1.14 20.44
C GLN A 111 -12.05 -1.75 19.18
N ALA A 112 -13.18 -2.41 19.35
CA ALA A 112 -13.98 -2.94 18.24
C ALA A 112 -14.49 -1.82 17.31
N LEU A 113 -15.02 -0.74 17.90
CA LEU A 113 -15.48 0.43 17.13
C LEU A 113 -14.33 1.11 16.39
N GLU A 114 -13.18 1.33 17.04
CA GLU A 114 -11.99 1.90 16.42
C GLU A 114 -11.48 1.00 15.27
N GLY A 115 -11.50 -0.33 15.44
CA GLY A 115 -11.15 -1.29 14.41
C GLY A 115 -12.07 -1.20 13.18
N LEU A 116 -13.40 -1.17 13.41
CA LEU A 116 -14.40 -1.03 12.34
C LEU A 116 -14.30 0.32 11.64
N LEU A 117 -14.15 1.42 12.39
CA LEU A 117 -14.03 2.76 11.81
C LEU A 117 -12.79 2.89 10.93
N THR A 118 -11.64 2.33 11.35
CA THR A 118 -10.42 2.35 10.53
C THR A 118 -10.58 1.52 9.25
N LEU A 119 -11.28 0.39 9.31
CA LEU A 119 -11.60 -0.42 8.14
C LEU A 119 -12.54 0.32 7.17
N VAL A 120 -13.62 0.91 7.67
CA VAL A 120 -14.57 1.69 6.86
C VAL A 120 -13.87 2.90 6.22
N LEU A 121 -12.97 3.56 6.96
CA LEU A 121 -12.16 4.66 6.45
C LEU A 121 -11.28 4.19 5.27
N GLY A 122 -10.58 3.08 5.43
CA GLY A 122 -9.76 2.50 4.36
C GLY A 122 -10.56 2.14 3.12
N ILE A 123 -11.67 1.43 3.29
CA ILE A 123 -12.59 1.08 2.20
C ILE A 123 -13.14 2.35 1.53
N GLY A 124 -13.42 3.41 2.30
CA GLY A 124 -13.83 4.70 1.78
C GLY A 124 -12.79 5.32 0.84
N PHE A 125 -11.50 5.34 1.21
CA PHE A 125 -10.41 5.79 0.33
C PHE A 125 -10.37 4.99 -0.99
N TYR A 126 -10.49 3.67 -0.90
CA TYR A 126 -10.52 2.81 -2.08
C TYR A 126 -11.71 3.10 -2.99
N LEU A 127 -12.93 3.13 -2.45
CA LEU A 127 -14.16 3.33 -3.23
C LEU A 127 -14.22 4.72 -3.86
N ILE A 128 -13.84 5.77 -3.13
CA ILE A 128 -13.77 7.14 -3.68
C ILE A 128 -12.77 7.17 -4.83
N THR A 129 -11.57 6.62 -4.66
CA THR A 129 -10.56 6.60 -5.73
C THR A 129 -11.07 5.83 -6.96
N ALA A 130 -11.62 4.64 -6.75
CA ALA A 130 -12.13 3.79 -7.82
C ALA A 130 -13.33 4.39 -8.57
N THR A 131 -14.12 5.28 -7.95
CA THR A 131 -15.37 5.80 -8.53
C THR A 131 -15.26 7.24 -9.03
N LEU A 132 -14.44 8.08 -8.40
CA LEU A 132 -14.30 9.49 -8.76
C LEU A 132 -13.51 9.68 -10.06
N ILE A 133 -12.48 8.89 -10.29
CA ILE A 133 -11.63 8.95 -11.47
C ILE A 133 -12.37 8.30 -12.64
N GLN A 134 -12.97 9.08 -13.56
CA GLN A 134 -13.84 8.56 -14.61
C GLN A 134 -13.20 8.54 -16.00
N ASP A 135 -12.17 9.34 -16.21
CA ASP A 135 -11.48 9.54 -17.48
C ASP A 135 -9.97 9.73 -17.28
N GLU A 136 -9.22 9.67 -18.37
CA GLU A 136 -7.76 9.82 -18.35
C GLU A 136 -7.33 11.20 -17.86
N THR A 137 -8.11 12.24 -18.11
CA THR A 137 -7.79 13.62 -17.68
C THR A 137 -7.84 13.72 -16.16
N THR A 138 -8.91 13.20 -15.55
CA THR A 138 -9.07 13.13 -14.09
C THR A 138 -8.00 12.23 -13.46
N LEU A 139 -7.66 11.10 -14.09
CA LEU A 139 -6.58 10.23 -13.65
C LEU A 139 -5.24 10.98 -13.65
N ARG A 140 -4.92 11.70 -14.71
CA ARG A 140 -3.69 12.50 -14.82
C ARG A 140 -3.63 13.62 -13.78
N LYS A 141 -4.74 14.32 -13.52
CA LYS A 141 -4.86 15.30 -12.43
C LYS A 141 -4.61 14.66 -11.07
N THR A 142 -5.24 13.50 -10.80
CA THR A 142 -5.06 12.74 -9.56
C THR A 142 -3.61 12.38 -9.31
N LEU A 143 -2.92 11.85 -10.31
CA LEU A 143 -1.50 11.51 -10.20
C LEU A 143 -0.63 12.73 -9.90
N ARG A 144 -0.93 13.91 -10.50
CA ARG A 144 -0.22 15.16 -10.19
C ARG A 144 -0.37 15.55 -8.72
N TRP A 145 -1.57 15.46 -8.15
CA TRP A 145 -1.80 15.78 -6.75
C TRP A 145 -1.13 14.79 -5.81
N ILE A 146 -1.13 13.49 -6.15
CA ILE A 146 -0.35 12.49 -5.40
C ILE A 146 1.14 12.83 -5.42
N TYR A 147 1.70 13.21 -6.57
CA TYR A 147 3.11 13.60 -6.67
C TYR A 147 3.45 14.82 -5.83
N LEU A 148 2.56 15.83 -5.80
CA LEU A 148 2.72 17.00 -4.93
C LEU A 148 2.65 16.63 -3.45
N GLY A 149 1.74 15.74 -3.05
CA GLY A 149 1.72 15.18 -1.69
C GLY A 149 3.04 14.49 -1.34
N GLY A 150 3.56 13.64 -2.24
CA GLY A 150 4.87 13.01 -2.05
C GLY A 150 6.03 14.01 -1.96
N LEU A 151 5.97 15.09 -2.74
CA LEU A 151 6.95 16.17 -2.66
C LEU A 151 6.95 16.87 -1.30
N ILE A 152 5.76 17.08 -0.68
CA ILE A 152 5.65 17.62 0.68
C ILE A 152 6.37 16.69 1.67
N ALA A 153 6.15 15.37 1.60
CA ALA A 153 6.84 14.40 2.45
C ALA A 153 8.37 14.46 2.26
N ILE A 154 8.83 14.57 1.02
CA ILE A 154 10.26 14.69 0.67
C ILE A 154 10.86 15.97 1.25
N LEU A 155 10.27 17.14 0.95
CA LEU A 155 10.81 18.42 1.36
C LEU A 155 10.87 18.57 2.88
N THR A 156 9.82 18.17 3.60
CA THR A 156 9.80 18.23 5.07
C THR A 156 10.85 17.29 5.67
N SER A 157 11.10 16.15 5.07
CA SER A 157 12.15 15.22 5.48
C SER A 157 13.55 15.79 5.26
N PHE A 158 13.80 16.46 4.12
CA PHE A 158 15.09 17.10 3.86
C PHE A 158 15.35 18.28 4.81
N VAL A 159 14.31 19.05 5.18
CA VAL A 159 14.46 20.10 6.19
C VAL A 159 14.90 19.51 7.53
N GLN A 160 14.31 18.37 7.94
CA GLN A 160 14.72 17.68 9.16
C GLN A 160 16.16 17.14 9.06
N ALA A 161 16.53 16.52 7.93
CA ALA A 161 17.88 16.02 7.71
C ALA A 161 18.92 17.14 7.74
N ALA A 162 18.67 18.25 7.05
CA ALA A 162 19.55 19.41 7.03
C ALA A 162 19.71 20.03 8.43
N ALA A 163 18.62 20.19 9.16
CA ALA A 163 18.67 20.72 10.53
C ALA A 163 19.51 19.83 11.46
N TRP A 164 19.35 18.50 11.35
CA TRP A 164 20.17 17.56 12.12
C TRP A 164 21.66 17.67 11.75
N GLN A 165 21.96 17.75 10.45
CA GLN A 165 23.34 17.80 9.95
C GLN A 165 24.04 19.10 10.37
N VAL A 166 23.32 20.22 10.36
CA VAL A 166 23.90 21.56 10.66
C VAL A 166 24.04 21.78 12.18
N TYR A 167 23.02 21.40 12.97
CA TYR A 167 22.97 21.75 14.38
C TYR A 167 23.28 20.57 15.32
N GLY A 168 23.42 19.33 14.83
CA GLY A 168 23.58 18.14 15.68
C GLY A 168 22.36 17.81 16.54
N GLN A 169 21.34 18.64 16.47
CA GLN A 169 20.07 18.54 17.20
C GLN A 169 18.96 19.25 16.43
N TYR A 170 17.71 19.00 16.79
CA TYR A 170 16.60 19.74 16.17
C TYR A 170 16.36 21.07 16.88
N PRO A 171 16.36 22.21 16.17
CA PRO A 171 15.96 23.50 16.71
C PRO A 171 14.53 23.48 17.25
N GLN A 172 14.26 24.29 18.28
CA GLN A 172 12.96 24.33 18.96
C GLN A 172 11.79 24.65 18.03
N PHE A 173 12.01 25.46 16.99
CA PHE A 173 10.96 25.77 16.02
C PHE A 173 10.50 24.53 15.22
N LEU A 174 11.40 23.57 14.92
CA LEU A 174 11.04 22.32 14.25
C LEU A 174 10.21 21.40 15.15
N TRP A 175 10.52 21.33 16.45
CA TRP A 175 9.68 20.62 17.41
C TRP A 175 8.28 21.22 17.47
N LYS A 176 8.19 22.56 17.55
CA LYS A 176 6.91 23.26 17.52
C LYS A 176 6.15 23.02 16.22
N LEU A 177 6.86 23.08 15.07
CA LEU A 177 6.26 22.81 13.77
C LEU A 177 5.74 21.36 13.68
N GLN A 178 6.53 20.38 14.15
CA GLN A 178 6.12 18.98 14.17
C GLN A 178 4.86 18.76 15.01
N SER A 179 4.73 19.43 16.16
CA SER A 179 3.55 19.32 17.01
C SER A 179 2.26 19.87 16.39
N TYR A 180 2.34 20.74 15.38
CA TYR A 180 1.17 21.17 14.61
C TYR A 180 0.71 20.14 13.56
N PHE A 181 1.61 19.32 13.04
CA PHE A 181 1.32 18.40 11.95
C PHE A 181 1.20 16.94 12.37
N SER A 182 1.80 16.56 13.51
CA SER A 182 1.80 15.20 14.00
C SER A 182 1.43 15.14 15.47
N SER A 183 0.48 14.28 15.82
CA SER A 183 0.04 14.11 17.21
C SER A 183 1.11 13.52 18.12
N SER A 184 2.14 12.86 17.56
CA SER A 184 3.31 12.44 18.34
C SER A 184 4.15 13.63 18.78
N GLY A 185 4.20 14.72 17.99
CA GLY A 185 5.06 15.86 18.21
C GLY A 185 6.55 15.53 18.26
N LEU A 186 6.94 14.27 17.97
CA LEU A 186 8.29 13.77 18.18
C LEU A 186 9.15 13.92 16.91
N LEU A 187 10.39 14.33 17.12
CA LEU A 187 11.48 14.25 16.16
C LEU A 187 12.49 13.21 16.65
N TYR A 188 12.93 12.34 15.76
CA TYR A 188 13.77 11.20 16.11
C TYR A 188 15.23 11.51 15.81
N ARG A 189 16.11 11.23 16.76
CA ARG A 189 17.55 11.44 16.60
C ARG A 189 18.05 10.74 15.32
N GLN A 190 18.70 11.51 14.43
CA GLN A 190 19.27 11.04 13.15
C GLN A 190 18.28 10.39 12.17
N ARG A 191 16.98 10.47 12.41
CA ARG A 191 15.96 9.84 11.58
C ARG A 191 14.94 10.89 11.14
N VAL A 192 14.63 10.89 9.85
CA VAL A 192 13.59 11.78 9.35
C VAL A 192 12.21 11.13 9.49
N THR A 193 11.22 11.94 9.81
CA THR A 193 9.82 11.54 9.90
C THR A 193 8.91 12.35 8.97
N GLY A 194 9.42 13.44 8.38
CA GLY A 194 8.60 14.37 7.63
C GLY A 194 7.46 14.90 8.50
N VAL A 195 6.24 14.89 7.97
CA VAL A 195 5.01 15.23 8.69
C VAL A 195 4.25 13.99 9.18
N ALA A 196 4.85 12.80 9.06
CA ALA A 196 4.26 11.56 9.53
C ALA A 196 4.38 11.43 11.07
N PHE A 197 3.62 10.48 11.63
CA PHE A 197 3.62 10.18 13.07
C PHE A 197 4.99 9.72 13.58
N GLU A 198 5.66 8.86 12.78
CA GLU A 198 6.98 8.32 13.07
C GLU A 198 7.71 7.92 11.77
N PRO A 199 9.04 7.67 11.81
CA PRO A 199 9.82 7.31 10.62
C PRO A 199 9.33 6.05 9.88
N SER A 200 8.80 5.06 10.59
CA SER A 200 8.25 3.85 9.96
C SER A 200 6.99 4.13 9.14
N TRP A 201 6.17 5.11 9.54
CA TRP A 201 4.99 5.54 8.79
C TRP A 201 5.35 6.36 7.56
N LEU A 202 6.43 7.18 7.65
CA LEU A 202 7.01 7.81 6.47
C LEU A 202 7.49 6.76 5.45
N ALA A 203 8.21 5.73 5.91
CA ALA A 203 8.67 4.65 5.06
C ALA A 203 7.49 3.87 4.45
N HIS A 204 6.45 3.59 5.24
CA HIS A 204 5.25 2.91 4.79
C HIS A 204 4.54 3.66 3.66
N GLN A 205 4.32 4.97 3.78
CA GLN A 205 3.69 5.76 2.71
C GLN A 205 4.56 5.81 1.45
N LEU A 206 5.89 5.95 1.60
CA LEU A 206 6.81 5.92 0.47
C LEU A 206 6.74 4.59 -0.28
N ASN A 207 6.73 3.48 0.43
CA ASN A 207 6.73 2.14 -0.15
C ASN A 207 5.39 1.70 -0.72
N THR A 208 4.27 2.05 -0.09
CA THR A 208 2.97 1.53 -0.51
C THR A 208 2.28 2.38 -1.58
N LEU A 209 2.73 3.62 -1.81
CA LEU A 209 2.17 4.50 -2.83
C LEU A 209 3.23 5.17 -3.70
N TYR A 210 4.13 5.96 -3.12
CA TYR A 210 4.94 6.92 -3.85
C TYR A 210 6.05 6.26 -4.68
N ILE A 211 6.94 5.49 -4.05
CA ILE A 211 8.08 4.83 -4.72
C ILE A 211 7.61 3.85 -5.81
N PRO A 212 6.63 2.95 -5.57
CA PRO A 212 6.11 2.08 -6.63
C PRO A 212 5.55 2.87 -7.81
N LEU A 213 4.85 4.00 -7.55
CA LEU A 213 4.28 4.83 -8.59
C LEU A 213 5.38 5.49 -9.45
N TRP A 214 6.36 6.14 -8.81
CA TRP A 214 7.46 6.78 -9.52
C TRP A 214 8.35 5.76 -10.24
N LEU A 215 8.65 4.63 -9.61
CA LEU A 215 9.45 3.54 -10.20
C LEU A 215 8.74 2.91 -11.42
N GLY A 216 7.44 2.60 -11.28
CA GLY A 216 6.68 1.99 -12.37
C GLY A 216 6.60 2.88 -13.61
N PHE A 217 6.35 4.18 -13.41
CA PHE A 217 6.33 5.16 -14.49
C PHE A 217 7.73 5.39 -15.11
N SER A 218 8.78 5.45 -14.29
CA SER A 218 10.17 5.55 -14.75
C SER A 218 10.58 4.35 -15.62
N VAL A 219 10.28 3.13 -15.16
CA VAL A 219 10.59 1.89 -15.89
C VAL A 219 9.84 1.80 -17.22
N LYS A 220 8.57 2.20 -17.24
CA LYS A 220 7.76 2.23 -18.47
C LYS A 220 8.01 3.47 -19.33
N LYS A 221 8.91 4.37 -18.92
CA LYS A 221 9.26 5.61 -19.63
C LYS A 221 8.05 6.53 -19.88
N VAL A 222 7.05 6.46 -19.02
CA VAL A 222 5.84 7.29 -19.05
C VAL A 222 6.01 8.43 -18.06
N SER A 223 5.61 9.65 -18.44
CA SER A 223 5.63 10.80 -17.54
C SER A 223 4.31 11.57 -17.58
N ILE A 224 3.91 12.07 -16.41
CA ILE A 224 2.74 12.95 -16.27
C ILE A 224 3.06 14.34 -16.85
N SER A 225 4.32 14.76 -16.78
CA SER A 225 4.79 16.04 -17.30
C SER A 225 5.53 15.84 -18.62
N LYS A 226 5.20 16.67 -19.62
CA LYS A 226 5.96 16.71 -20.88
C LYS A 226 7.35 17.32 -20.71
N LYS A 227 7.57 18.08 -19.63
CA LYS A 227 8.86 18.76 -19.37
C LYS A 227 9.87 17.75 -18.83
N ARG A 228 11.06 17.73 -19.43
CA ARG A 228 12.23 16.99 -18.93
C ARG A 228 13.21 17.96 -18.29
N ILE A 229 13.78 17.57 -17.16
CA ILE A 229 14.78 18.32 -16.43
C ILE A 229 16.14 17.89 -16.98
N PHE A 230 16.98 18.86 -17.34
CA PHE A 230 18.22 18.63 -18.08
C PHE A 230 18.06 17.80 -19.38
N GLY A 231 16.88 17.82 -20.01
CA GLY A 231 16.60 17.09 -21.24
C GLY A 231 16.51 15.55 -21.09
N ILE A 232 16.93 14.98 -19.96
CA ILE A 232 17.07 13.53 -19.74
C ILE A 232 16.08 13.02 -18.69
N PHE A 233 16.01 13.68 -17.53
CA PHE A 233 15.25 13.19 -16.38
C PHE A 233 13.78 13.62 -16.44
N THR A 234 12.88 12.65 -16.24
CA THR A 234 11.47 12.94 -15.98
C THR A 234 11.26 13.38 -14.52
N PHE A 235 10.13 13.99 -14.25
CA PHE A 235 9.77 14.37 -12.88
C PHE A 235 9.70 13.16 -11.94
N GLU A 236 9.22 12.02 -12.46
CA GLU A 236 9.16 10.74 -11.75
C GLU A 236 10.55 10.25 -11.34
N ASN A 237 11.54 10.37 -12.22
CA ASN A 237 12.91 9.94 -11.92
C ASN A 237 13.50 10.73 -10.75
N ILE A 238 13.25 12.04 -10.72
CA ILE A 238 13.75 12.92 -9.66
C ILE A 238 13.04 12.60 -8.34
N LEU A 239 11.72 12.47 -8.35
CA LEU A 239 10.97 12.10 -7.16
C LEU A 239 11.37 10.71 -6.63
N LEU A 240 11.65 9.76 -7.52
CA LEU A 240 12.13 8.43 -7.16
C LEU A 240 13.49 8.50 -6.44
N ILE A 241 14.44 9.25 -6.98
CA ILE A 241 15.77 9.41 -6.36
C ILE A 241 15.65 10.10 -5.00
N LEU A 242 14.94 11.23 -4.94
CA LEU A 242 14.75 11.97 -3.70
C LEU A 242 13.97 11.15 -2.66
N GLY A 243 12.93 10.42 -3.10
CA GLY A 243 12.15 9.53 -2.24
C GLY A 243 12.98 8.37 -1.70
N ALA A 244 13.87 7.78 -2.51
CA ALA A 244 14.81 6.74 -2.08
C ALA A 244 15.80 7.27 -1.03
N ILE A 245 16.32 8.50 -1.21
CA ILE A 245 17.17 9.15 -0.20
C ILE A 245 16.40 9.37 1.11
N VAL A 246 15.17 9.87 1.06
CA VAL A 246 14.33 10.08 2.25
C VAL A 246 14.02 8.75 2.94
N LEU A 247 13.71 7.70 2.17
CA LEU A 247 13.50 6.37 2.73
C LEU A 247 14.76 5.86 3.43
N PHE A 248 15.94 6.08 2.86
CA PHE A 248 17.20 5.76 3.50
C PHE A 248 17.34 6.51 4.83
N LEU A 249 17.13 7.84 4.84
CA LEU A 249 17.23 8.69 6.03
C LEU A 249 16.14 8.41 7.10
N SER A 250 15.08 7.68 6.75
CA SER A 250 14.08 7.25 7.74
C SER A 250 14.60 6.18 8.69
N PHE A 251 15.67 5.47 8.36
CA PHE A 251 16.20 4.31 9.08
C PHE A 251 15.13 3.25 9.40
N SER A 252 14.19 3.06 8.47
CA SER A 252 13.17 2.02 8.56
C SER A 252 13.65 0.74 7.89
N ARG A 253 14.00 -0.27 8.69
CA ARG A 253 14.52 -1.55 8.18
C ARG A 253 13.55 -2.28 7.28
N ILE A 254 12.26 -2.31 7.67
CA ILE A 254 11.22 -2.91 6.82
C ILE A 254 11.04 -2.09 5.54
N GLY A 255 11.15 -0.76 5.64
CA GLY A 255 11.07 0.11 4.47
C GLY A 255 12.17 -0.22 3.45
N TRP A 256 13.40 -0.41 3.89
CA TRP A 256 14.51 -0.80 3.00
C TRP A 256 14.30 -2.19 2.40
N LEU A 257 13.89 -3.17 3.22
CA LEU A 257 13.61 -4.53 2.75
C LEU A 257 12.49 -4.54 1.70
N THR A 258 11.40 -3.81 1.94
CA THR A 258 10.29 -3.67 0.99
C THR A 258 10.77 -3.10 -0.34
N THR A 259 11.53 -2.00 -0.30
CA THR A 259 12.07 -1.39 -1.53
C THR A 259 13.02 -2.35 -2.26
N LEU A 260 13.89 -3.07 -1.53
CA LEU A 260 14.78 -4.06 -2.12
C LEU A 260 14.00 -5.16 -2.85
N VAL A 261 12.94 -5.68 -2.25
CA VAL A 261 12.07 -6.70 -2.88
C VAL A 261 11.34 -6.13 -4.11
N VAL A 262 10.81 -4.90 -4.03
CA VAL A 262 10.17 -4.23 -5.16
C VAL A 262 11.15 -4.01 -6.31
N VAL A 263 12.37 -3.54 -6.03
CA VAL A 263 13.42 -3.35 -7.03
C VAL A 263 13.87 -4.70 -7.59
N ALA A 264 14.03 -5.72 -6.76
CA ALA A 264 14.36 -7.07 -7.20
C ALA A 264 13.32 -7.57 -8.22
N PHE A 265 12.03 -7.46 -7.91
CA PHE A 265 10.96 -7.85 -8.84
C PHE A 265 11.08 -7.13 -10.19
N VAL A 266 11.38 -5.83 -10.20
CA VAL A 266 11.59 -5.05 -11.42
C VAL A 266 12.80 -5.57 -12.20
N VAL A 267 13.94 -5.74 -11.52
CA VAL A 267 15.19 -6.19 -12.16
C VAL A 267 15.07 -7.60 -12.72
N PHE A 268 14.46 -8.54 -11.97
CA PHE A 268 14.20 -9.90 -12.46
C PHE A 268 13.29 -9.88 -13.68
N GLY A 269 12.24 -9.04 -13.69
CA GLY A 269 11.35 -8.89 -14.84
C GLY A 269 12.04 -8.32 -16.07
N LEU A 270 12.91 -7.32 -15.90
CA LEU A 270 13.69 -6.73 -17.00
C LEU A 270 14.74 -7.71 -17.53
N ALA A 271 15.41 -8.45 -16.65
CA ALA A 271 16.39 -9.45 -17.01
C ALA A 271 15.76 -10.62 -17.78
N ASP A 272 14.57 -11.09 -17.36
CA ASP A 272 13.83 -12.14 -18.09
C ASP A 272 13.46 -11.67 -19.51
N GLN A 273 13.00 -10.41 -19.66
CA GLN A 273 12.73 -9.82 -20.96
C GLN A 273 14.00 -9.71 -21.83
N ALA A 274 15.12 -9.27 -21.24
CA ALA A 274 16.39 -9.17 -21.95
C ALA A 274 16.90 -10.55 -22.39
N MET A 275 16.83 -11.55 -21.51
CA MET A 275 17.22 -12.94 -21.81
C MET A 275 16.37 -13.52 -22.94
N ASN A 276 15.05 -13.32 -22.90
CA ASN A 276 14.16 -13.82 -23.96
C ASN A 276 14.51 -13.17 -25.31
N ARG A 277 14.79 -11.85 -25.35
CA ARG A 277 15.21 -11.17 -26.57
C ARG A 277 16.57 -11.65 -27.08
N TRP A 278 17.50 -11.91 -26.16
CA TRP A 278 18.83 -12.42 -26.54
C TRP A 278 18.73 -13.83 -27.12
N LEU A 279 17.96 -14.73 -26.48
CA LEU A 279 17.76 -16.09 -26.94
C LEU A 279 17.07 -16.14 -28.32
N SER A 280 16.05 -15.30 -28.56
CA SER A 280 15.38 -15.23 -29.87
C SER A 280 16.33 -14.76 -30.97
N LYS A 281 17.12 -13.70 -30.73
CA LYS A 281 18.12 -13.22 -31.69
C LYS A 281 19.20 -14.27 -32.00
N HIS A 282 19.68 -14.99 -30.98
CA HIS A 282 20.68 -16.02 -31.14
C HIS A 282 20.14 -17.21 -31.93
N SER A 283 18.91 -17.60 -31.73
CA SER A 283 18.21 -18.63 -32.54
C SER A 283 18.08 -18.22 -34.00
N GLU A 284 17.69 -16.97 -34.29
CA GLU A 284 17.60 -16.43 -35.65
C GLU A 284 18.95 -16.42 -36.37
N GLN A 285 20.03 -16.00 -35.68
CA GLN A 285 21.37 -15.89 -36.26
C GLN A 285 22.04 -17.23 -36.49
N SER A 286 21.82 -18.22 -35.61
CA SER A 286 22.46 -19.52 -35.66
C SER A 286 21.70 -20.54 -36.50
N GLY A 287 20.49 -20.23 -36.95
CA GLY A 287 19.60 -21.17 -37.65
C GLY A 287 19.22 -22.42 -36.83
N LYS A 288 19.61 -22.46 -35.54
CA LYS A 288 19.32 -23.56 -34.62
C LYS A 288 18.29 -23.14 -33.60
N THR A 289 17.25 -23.90 -33.43
CA THR A 289 16.29 -23.71 -32.33
C THR A 289 16.94 -24.03 -31.01
N VAL A 290 16.95 -23.04 -30.08
CA VAL A 290 17.44 -23.27 -28.72
C VAL A 290 16.55 -24.33 -28.06
N SER A 291 17.16 -25.41 -27.56
CA SER A 291 16.37 -26.49 -26.94
C SER A 291 15.70 -25.96 -25.65
N ARG A 292 14.55 -26.56 -25.29
CA ARG A 292 13.81 -26.18 -24.07
C ARG A 292 14.67 -26.29 -22.80
N SER A 293 15.57 -27.26 -22.74
CA SER A 293 16.50 -27.44 -21.64
C SER A 293 17.57 -26.34 -21.56
N GLN A 294 18.14 -25.94 -22.70
CA GLN A 294 19.10 -24.84 -22.77
C GLN A 294 18.44 -23.50 -22.36
N HIS A 295 17.22 -23.26 -22.85
CA HIS A 295 16.44 -22.07 -22.44
C HIS A 295 16.19 -22.04 -20.94
N PHE A 296 15.81 -23.18 -20.35
CA PHE A 296 15.59 -23.29 -18.89
C PHE A 296 16.87 -23.08 -18.10
N LEU A 297 17.99 -23.74 -18.49
CA LEU A 297 19.28 -23.63 -17.81
C LEU A 297 19.83 -22.19 -17.87
N SER A 298 19.73 -21.51 -19.01
CA SER A 298 20.17 -20.12 -19.15
C SER A 298 19.37 -19.18 -18.24
N LYS A 299 18.06 -19.36 -18.14
CA LYS A 299 17.21 -18.59 -17.23
C LYS A 299 17.53 -18.90 -15.77
N LEU A 300 17.71 -20.17 -15.43
CA LEU A 300 18.03 -20.58 -14.06
C LEU A 300 19.38 -19.96 -13.63
N GLY A 301 20.41 -20.05 -14.48
CA GLY A 301 21.70 -19.41 -14.22
C GLY A 301 21.61 -17.91 -14.02
N MET A 302 20.84 -17.22 -14.87
CA MET A 302 20.56 -15.78 -14.71
C MET A 302 19.86 -15.48 -13.38
N TRP A 303 18.83 -16.24 -13.01
CA TRP A 303 18.10 -15.99 -11.75
C TRP A 303 18.96 -16.26 -10.53
N VAL A 304 19.75 -17.34 -10.54
CA VAL A 304 20.73 -17.63 -9.46
C VAL A 304 21.76 -16.51 -9.36
N GLY A 305 22.31 -16.05 -10.49
CA GLY A 305 23.25 -14.92 -10.51
C GLY A 305 22.63 -13.63 -9.94
N LEU A 306 21.39 -13.31 -10.31
CA LEU A 306 20.68 -12.15 -9.75
C LEU A 306 20.42 -12.31 -8.25
N LEU A 307 20.01 -13.48 -7.78
CA LEU A 307 19.84 -13.73 -6.35
C LEU A 307 21.14 -13.53 -5.57
N ILE A 308 22.28 -14.00 -6.11
CA ILE A 308 23.59 -13.76 -5.51
C ILE A 308 23.91 -12.27 -5.47
N VAL A 309 23.71 -11.54 -6.57
CA VAL A 309 23.93 -10.08 -6.63
C VAL A 309 23.04 -9.34 -5.62
N PHE A 310 21.75 -9.66 -5.55
CA PHE A 310 20.86 -9.06 -4.55
C PHE A 310 21.23 -9.42 -3.12
N GLY A 311 21.68 -10.65 -2.88
CA GLY A 311 22.21 -11.07 -1.58
C GLY A 311 23.45 -10.27 -1.18
N LEU A 312 24.40 -10.07 -2.11
CA LEU A 312 25.59 -9.25 -1.89
C LEU A 312 25.24 -7.77 -1.66
N VAL A 313 24.30 -7.21 -2.42
CA VAL A 313 23.81 -5.84 -2.21
C VAL A 313 23.13 -5.70 -0.84
N ALA A 314 22.28 -6.65 -0.45
CA ALA A 314 21.66 -6.67 0.86
C ALA A 314 22.68 -6.75 2.00
N LEU A 315 23.72 -7.59 1.83
CA LEU A 315 24.84 -7.70 2.77
C LEU A 315 25.63 -6.39 2.84
N ALA A 316 25.99 -5.80 1.71
CA ALA A 316 26.72 -4.53 1.65
C ALA A 316 25.94 -3.40 2.31
N LEU A 317 24.63 -3.30 2.04
CA LEU A 317 23.74 -2.36 2.71
C LEU A 317 23.67 -2.64 4.22
N GLY A 318 23.55 -3.90 4.63
CA GLY A 318 23.60 -4.30 6.04
C GLY A 318 24.87 -3.85 6.74
N VAL A 319 26.03 -4.06 6.12
CA VAL A 319 27.34 -3.61 6.62
C VAL A 319 27.43 -2.09 6.66
N LEU A 320 26.95 -1.39 5.62
CA LEU A 320 26.92 0.08 5.62
C LEU A 320 26.04 0.61 6.77
N PHE A 321 24.86 0.04 6.93
CA PHE A 321 23.92 0.44 7.98
C PHE A 321 24.41 0.09 9.38
N SER A 322 25.18 -0.98 9.56
CA SER A 322 25.76 -1.32 10.86
C SER A 322 26.73 -0.26 11.37
N ARG A 323 27.36 0.50 10.46
CA ARG A 323 28.24 1.63 10.83
C ARG A 323 27.47 2.89 11.23
N ILE A 324 26.20 3.02 10.83
CA ILE A 324 25.38 4.22 11.00
C ILE A 324 24.35 4.04 12.11
N ASP A 325 23.69 2.88 12.18
CA ASP A 325 22.68 2.54 13.19
C ASP A 325 23.25 1.47 14.15
N PRO A 326 23.48 1.80 15.43
CA PRO A 326 24.01 0.84 16.42
C PRO A 326 23.16 -0.44 16.57
N ARG A 327 21.86 -0.36 16.23
CA ARG A 327 20.97 -1.54 16.24
C ARG A 327 21.31 -2.50 15.10
N MET A 328 21.81 -2.01 13.97
CA MET A 328 22.22 -2.82 12.83
C MET A 328 23.58 -3.46 13.04
N GLU A 329 24.47 -2.86 13.86
CA GLU A 329 25.74 -3.47 14.26
C GLU A 329 25.51 -4.84 14.91
N GLN A 330 24.44 -4.96 15.70
CA GLN A 330 24.08 -6.21 16.37
C GLN A 330 23.67 -7.33 15.39
N LEU A 331 23.32 -7.00 14.14
CA LEU A 331 22.96 -7.99 13.11
C LEU A 331 24.13 -8.95 12.83
N PHE A 332 25.37 -8.44 12.85
CA PHE A 332 26.58 -9.18 12.52
C PHE A 332 27.28 -9.76 13.76
N ASN A 333 26.72 -9.61 14.95
CA ASN A 333 27.27 -10.13 16.19
C ASN A 333 26.94 -11.63 16.36
N ILE A 334 27.68 -12.49 15.64
CA ILE A 334 27.49 -13.94 15.65
C ILE A 334 27.81 -14.54 17.05
N GLU A 335 28.73 -13.95 17.80
CA GLU A 335 29.07 -14.40 19.13
C GLU A 335 27.89 -14.28 20.10
N ARG A 336 27.14 -13.20 20.00
CA ARG A 336 25.90 -13.01 20.77
C ARG A 336 24.82 -14.02 20.38
N LEU A 337 24.73 -14.37 19.09
CA LEU A 337 23.79 -15.40 18.62
C LEU A 337 24.15 -16.77 19.24
N ARG A 338 25.47 -17.06 19.40
CA ARG A 338 25.93 -18.28 20.05
C ARG A 338 25.70 -18.29 21.57
N GLN A 339 25.92 -17.15 22.26
CA GLN A 339 25.78 -17.04 23.70
C GLN A 339 24.34 -16.97 24.19
N PHE A 340 23.47 -16.22 23.53
CA PHE A 340 22.12 -15.93 23.99
C PHE A 340 21.02 -16.51 23.09
N GLY A 341 21.40 -17.27 22.06
CA GLY A 341 20.46 -17.82 21.09
C GLY A 341 19.78 -16.79 20.22
N VAL A 342 18.87 -17.27 19.35
CA VAL A 342 18.14 -16.43 18.37
C VAL A 342 17.34 -15.32 19.06
N LEU A 343 16.71 -15.59 20.18
CA LEU A 343 15.87 -14.62 20.91
C LEU A 343 16.70 -13.50 21.54
N GLY A 344 17.81 -13.82 22.20
CA GLY A 344 18.69 -12.81 22.79
C GLY A 344 19.35 -11.93 21.73
N TRP A 345 19.67 -12.50 20.57
CA TRP A 345 20.13 -11.74 19.41
C TRP A 345 19.02 -10.83 18.82
N ALA A 346 17.81 -11.38 18.60
CA ALA A 346 16.68 -10.65 18.06
C ALA A 346 16.19 -9.51 18.97
N SER A 347 16.33 -9.64 20.30
CA SER A 347 15.95 -8.60 21.26
C SER A 347 16.75 -7.31 21.07
N LYS A 348 18.04 -7.42 20.79
CA LYS A 348 18.88 -6.23 20.53
C LYS A 348 18.61 -5.56 19.18
N LEU A 349 18.04 -6.31 18.24
CA LEU A 349 17.56 -5.77 16.98
C LEU A 349 16.19 -5.11 17.12
N SER A 350 15.56 -5.08 18.31
CA SER A 350 14.15 -4.69 18.49
C SER A 350 13.23 -5.44 17.52
N PHE A 351 13.51 -6.71 17.29
CA PHE A 351 12.71 -7.59 16.43
C PHE A 351 12.03 -8.68 17.25
N ALA A 352 12.58 -9.03 18.42
CA ALA A 352 11.99 -10.03 19.28
C ALA A 352 10.58 -9.65 19.74
N GLU A 353 10.34 -8.37 20.05
CA GLU A 353 9.03 -7.86 20.42
C GLU A 353 8.00 -8.09 19.30
N ARG A 354 8.39 -7.84 18.04
CA ARG A 354 7.52 -8.10 16.88
C ARG A 354 7.21 -9.59 16.73
N LEU A 355 8.24 -10.44 16.90
CA LEU A 355 8.07 -11.88 16.83
C LEU A 355 7.12 -12.38 17.91
N ILE A 356 7.21 -11.85 19.16
CA ILE A 356 6.28 -12.16 20.23
C ILE A 356 4.86 -11.78 19.86
N TYR A 357 4.64 -10.58 19.34
CA TYR A 357 3.30 -10.14 18.92
C TYR A 357 2.74 -11.02 17.80
N TRP A 358 3.57 -11.44 16.86
CA TRP A 358 3.14 -12.36 15.79
C TRP A 358 2.79 -13.75 16.32
N ILE A 359 3.65 -14.31 17.18
CA ILE A 359 3.39 -15.62 17.82
C ILE A 359 2.12 -15.56 18.65
N THR A 360 1.96 -14.51 19.46
CA THR A 360 0.76 -14.35 20.30
C THR A 360 -0.49 -14.19 19.43
N GLY A 361 -0.46 -13.33 18.42
CA GLY A 361 -1.58 -13.18 17.49
C GLY A 361 -1.92 -14.49 16.74
N PHE A 362 -0.91 -15.28 16.37
CA PHE A 362 -1.13 -16.60 15.76
C PHE A 362 -1.73 -17.61 16.76
N ARG A 363 -1.37 -17.56 18.04
CA ARG A 363 -2.03 -18.36 19.10
C ARG A 363 -3.49 -17.96 19.28
N VAL A 364 -3.82 -16.66 19.20
CA VAL A 364 -5.21 -16.20 19.19
C VAL A 364 -5.96 -16.81 18.02
N PHE A 365 -5.38 -16.82 16.81
CA PHE A 365 -5.98 -17.47 15.65
C PHE A 365 -6.20 -18.98 15.87
N LEU A 366 -5.22 -19.70 16.42
CA LEU A 366 -5.36 -21.14 16.69
C LEU A 366 -6.48 -21.44 17.69
N ALA A 367 -6.72 -20.55 18.65
CA ALA A 367 -7.84 -20.66 19.59
C ALA A 367 -9.20 -20.34 18.94
N HIS A 368 -9.23 -19.46 17.94
CA HIS A 368 -10.46 -18.98 17.27
C HIS A 368 -10.33 -19.01 15.73
N PRO A 369 -10.13 -20.18 15.09
CA PRO A 369 -9.66 -20.26 13.70
C PRO A 369 -10.67 -19.81 12.65
N TRP A 370 -11.97 -19.97 12.88
CA TRP A 370 -13.00 -19.72 11.87
C TRP A 370 -13.37 -18.25 11.74
N PHE A 371 -13.66 -17.59 12.87
CA PHE A 371 -14.20 -16.23 12.91
C PHE A 371 -13.26 -15.22 13.61
N GLY A 372 -12.20 -15.71 14.26
CA GLY A 372 -11.33 -14.83 15.06
C GLY A 372 -12.05 -14.27 16.29
N VAL A 373 -11.47 -13.21 16.84
CA VAL A 373 -11.95 -12.57 18.09
C VAL A 373 -12.52 -11.17 17.87
N GLY A 374 -12.89 -10.83 16.63
CA GLY A 374 -13.40 -9.51 16.26
C GLY A 374 -12.30 -8.46 16.12
N LEU A 375 -12.59 -7.41 15.33
CA LEU A 375 -11.64 -6.32 15.10
C LEU A 375 -11.30 -5.61 16.42
N GLY A 376 -9.99 -5.41 16.65
CA GLY A 376 -9.46 -4.81 17.89
C GLY A 376 -9.50 -5.72 19.12
N GLY A 377 -10.03 -6.95 18.99
CA GLY A 377 -10.17 -7.91 20.11
C GLY A 377 -8.90 -8.65 20.46
N ALA A 378 -7.98 -8.84 19.53
CA ALA A 378 -6.82 -9.72 19.70
C ALA A 378 -5.91 -9.32 20.88
N GLY A 379 -5.74 -8.02 21.14
CA GLY A 379 -4.88 -7.52 22.22
C GLY A 379 -5.34 -7.93 23.62
N PHE A 380 -6.62 -8.23 23.83
CA PHE A 380 -7.16 -8.65 25.11
C PHE A 380 -6.75 -10.08 25.49
N PHE A 381 -6.38 -10.90 24.51
CA PHE A 381 -5.89 -12.27 24.72
C PHE A 381 -4.38 -12.33 24.96
N PHE A 382 -3.67 -11.22 24.85
CA PHE A 382 -2.22 -11.20 25.01
C PHE A 382 -1.77 -11.65 26.40
N PRO A 383 -2.37 -11.19 27.54
CA PRO A 383 -1.95 -11.64 28.86
C PRO A 383 -1.95 -13.16 29.02
N ALA A 384 -2.96 -13.86 28.46
CA ALA A 384 -3.08 -15.31 28.56
C ALA A 384 -2.20 -16.08 27.56
N LEU A 385 -1.85 -15.49 26.39
CA LEU A 385 -1.26 -16.21 25.27
C LEU A 385 0.19 -15.80 24.94
N VAL A 386 0.72 -14.77 25.58
CA VAL A 386 2.15 -14.38 25.42
C VAL A 386 3.03 -15.55 25.87
N PRO A 387 4.00 -16.00 25.05
CA PRO A 387 4.97 -17.02 25.48
C PRO A 387 5.80 -16.53 26.68
N GLU A 388 6.18 -17.42 27.58
CA GLU A 388 6.93 -17.11 28.81
C GLU A 388 8.19 -16.25 28.55
N PHE A 389 8.94 -16.56 27.50
CA PHE A 389 10.12 -15.78 27.12
C PHE A 389 9.80 -14.34 26.69
N GLY A 390 8.55 -14.02 26.36
CA GLY A 390 8.10 -12.65 26.05
C GLY A 390 8.16 -11.72 27.24
N TYR A 391 8.00 -12.23 28.45
CA TYR A 391 8.10 -11.46 29.69
C TYR A 391 9.52 -10.94 30.00
N GLY A 392 10.54 -11.44 29.33
CA GLY A 392 11.90 -10.88 29.36
C GLY A 392 12.10 -9.64 28.50
N LEU A 393 11.12 -9.21 27.70
CA LEU A 393 11.23 -8.08 26.79
C LEU A 393 10.58 -6.81 27.35
N PRO A 394 11.35 -5.69 27.51
CA PRO A 394 10.87 -4.48 28.16
C PRO A 394 9.61 -3.88 27.52
N GLU A 395 9.48 -3.91 26.19
CA GLU A 395 8.31 -3.39 25.49
C GLU A 395 7.06 -4.23 25.79
N VAL A 396 7.19 -5.55 25.79
CA VAL A 396 6.09 -6.47 26.12
C VAL A 396 5.61 -6.26 27.54
N VAL A 397 6.54 -6.20 28.50
CA VAL A 397 6.25 -5.90 29.92
C VAL A 397 5.55 -4.55 30.07
N ARG A 398 6.03 -3.51 29.38
CA ARG A 398 5.42 -2.18 29.40
C ARG A 398 3.99 -2.21 28.89
N TYR A 399 3.70 -2.88 27.76
CA TYR A 399 2.35 -2.99 27.25
C TYR A 399 1.44 -3.80 28.20
N LEU A 400 1.91 -4.94 28.70
CA LEU A 400 1.10 -5.79 29.56
C LEU A 400 0.85 -5.19 30.95
N PHE A 401 1.83 -4.47 31.53
CA PHE A 401 1.78 -4.06 32.94
C PHE A 401 1.75 -2.55 33.19
N THR A 402 1.97 -1.69 32.18
CA THR A 402 2.04 -0.24 32.39
C THR A 402 1.03 0.53 31.55
N LEU A 403 0.83 0.18 30.29
CA LEU A 403 -0.07 0.91 29.39
C LEU A 403 -1.52 0.44 29.54
N ASN A 404 -2.47 1.37 29.39
CA ASN A 404 -3.91 1.06 29.38
C ASN A 404 -4.44 0.81 27.95
N ILE A 405 -3.55 0.44 27.03
CA ILE A 405 -3.88 0.18 25.62
C ILE A 405 -3.49 -1.26 25.32
N PRO A 406 -4.43 -2.12 24.90
CA PRO A 406 -4.11 -3.48 24.49
C PRO A 406 -3.05 -3.49 23.38
N PRO A 407 -2.08 -4.43 23.41
CA PRO A 407 -1.09 -4.55 22.35
C PRO A 407 -1.74 -4.84 21.01
N ASN A 408 -1.19 -4.27 19.92
CA ASN A 408 -1.54 -4.70 18.57
C ASN A 408 -0.55 -5.74 18.06
N ILE A 409 -0.94 -6.48 17.01
CA ILE A 409 -0.14 -7.61 16.47
C ILE A 409 1.07 -7.10 15.66
N LYS A 410 1.03 -5.87 15.17
CA LYS A 410 2.10 -5.26 14.31
C LYS A 410 2.40 -6.09 13.06
N ASN A 411 1.40 -6.83 12.57
CA ASN A 411 1.44 -7.64 11.36
C ASN A 411 0.02 -7.80 10.81
N LEU A 412 -0.24 -7.26 9.63
CA LEU A 412 -1.56 -7.27 9.02
C LEU A 412 -2.07 -8.69 8.78
N TRP A 413 -1.21 -9.59 8.32
CA TRP A 413 -1.60 -10.96 7.95
C TRP A 413 -2.02 -11.77 9.17
N VAL A 414 -1.24 -11.69 10.24
CA VAL A 414 -1.56 -12.35 11.52
C VAL A 414 -2.76 -11.68 12.18
N ARG A 415 -2.89 -10.35 12.08
CA ARG A 415 -4.05 -9.61 12.58
C ARG A 415 -5.35 -10.06 11.90
N LEU A 416 -5.34 -10.18 10.57
CA LEU A 416 -6.49 -10.67 9.82
C LEU A 416 -6.91 -12.08 10.30
N LEU A 417 -5.95 -12.99 10.47
CA LEU A 417 -6.22 -14.33 10.99
C LEU A 417 -6.78 -14.29 12.43
N ALA A 418 -6.14 -13.52 13.32
CA ALA A 418 -6.53 -13.45 14.72
C ALA A 418 -7.91 -12.78 14.93
N GLU A 419 -8.18 -11.69 14.21
CA GLU A 419 -9.36 -10.87 14.44
C GLU A 419 -10.57 -11.28 13.57
N THR A 420 -10.35 -11.84 12.37
CA THR A 420 -11.44 -12.19 11.43
C THR A 420 -11.45 -13.67 11.01
N GLY A 421 -10.52 -14.46 11.57
CA GLY A 421 -10.38 -15.87 11.27
C GLY A 421 -9.97 -16.15 9.83
N ILE A 422 -10.03 -17.43 9.46
CA ILE A 422 -9.69 -17.88 8.10
C ILE A 422 -10.66 -17.31 7.06
N LEU A 423 -11.93 -17.09 7.43
CA LEU A 423 -12.93 -16.53 6.50
C LEU A 423 -12.60 -15.10 6.10
N GLY A 424 -12.35 -14.21 7.08
CA GLY A 424 -11.97 -12.83 6.77
C GLY A 424 -10.65 -12.76 6.01
N PHE A 425 -9.66 -13.55 6.42
CA PHE A 425 -8.37 -13.65 5.73
C PHE A 425 -8.55 -14.07 4.27
N ALA A 426 -9.39 -15.06 3.97
CA ALA A 426 -9.66 -15.53 2.62
C ALA A 426 -10.28 -14.44 1.73
N PHE A 427 -11.27 -13.68 2.24
CA PHE A 427 -11.88 -12.60 1.46
C PHE A 427 -10.93 -11.43 1.23
N TYR A 428 -10.14 -11.05 2.25
CA TYR A 428 -9.15 -9.99 2.09
C TYR A 428 -8.06 -10.36 1.07
N THR A 429 -7.50 -11.56 1.18
CA THR A 429 -6.47 -12.04 0.24
C THR A 429 -7.02 -12.26 -1.16
N SER A 430 -8.28 -12.71 -1.30
CA SER A 430 -8.98 -12.78 -2.58
C SER A 430 -9.11 -11.41 -3.24
N TRP A 431 -9.40 -10.36 -2.45
CA TRP A 431 -9.43 -8.99 -2.95
C TRP A 431 -8.06 -8.53 -3.46
N VAL A 432 -6.99 -8.77 -2.70
CA VAL A 432 -5.62 -8.47 -3.13
C VAL A 432 -5.27 -9.23 -4.42
N TYR A 433 -5.62 -10.52 -4.51
CA TYR A 433 -5.39 -11.35 -5.70
C TYR A 433 -6.15 -10.84 -6.93
N LEU A 434 -7.40 -10.41 -6.77
CA LEU A 434 -8.15 -9.82 -7.89
C LEU A 434 -7.47 -8.56 -8.42
N HIS A 435 -6.92 -7.71 -7.55
CA HIS A 435 -6.19 -6.52 -7.97
C HIS A 435 -4.89 -6.88 -8.70
N TRP A 436 -4.20 -7.94 -8.27
CA TRP A 436 -3.08 -8.49 -9.04
C TRP A 436 -3.49 -8.89 -10.46
N ARG A 437 -4.57 -9.63 -10.60
CA ARG A 437 -5.11 -10.01 -11.92
C ARG A 437 -5.48 -8.80 -12.77
N GLU A 438 -6.13 -7.81 -12.19
CA GLU A 438 -6.50 -6.58 -12.91
C GLU A 438 -5.25 -5.76 -13.30
N ALA A 439 -4.25 -5.68 -12.45
CA ALA A 439 -2.97 -5.04 -12.75
C ALA A 439 -2.25 -5.72 -13.93
N VAL A 440 -2.17 -7.06 -13.92
CA VAL A 440 -1.59 -7.84 -15.03
C VAL A 440 -2.38 -7.65 -16.32
N ARG A 441 -3.71 -7.65 -16.25
CA ARG A 441 -4.58 -7.41 -17.42
C ARG A 441 -4.38 -5.99 -17.96
N LEU A 442 -4.34 -4.99 -17.09
CA LEU A 442 -4.16 -3.60 -17.47
C LEU A 442 -2.79 -3.37 -18.12
N GLU A 443 -1.73 -3.98 -17.60
CA GLU A 443 -0.40 -3.90 -18.21
C GLU A 443 -0.36 -4.51 -19.63
N ARG A 444 -1.06 -5.62 -19.85
CA ARG A 444 -1.05 -6.35 -21.14
C ARG A 444 -1.99 -5.74 -22.18
N SER A 445 -3.16 -5.28 -21.75
CA SER A 445 -4.26 -4.89 -22.63
C SER A 445 -4.74 -3.44 -22.47
N GLY A 446 -4.02 -2.60 -21.74
CA GLY A 446 -4.30 -1.17 -21.61
C GLY A 446 -4.14 -0.45 -22.97
N LEU A 447 -5.05 0.48 -23.26
CA LEU A 447 -5.06 1.22 -24.53
C LEU A 447 -3.97 2.29 -24.56
N SER A 448 -3.80 3.04 -23.45
CA SER A 448 -2.77 4.07 -23.37
C SER A 448 -1.50 3.56 -22.67
N GLU A 449 -0.37 4.24 -22.93
CA GLU A 449 0.89 3.97 -22.23
C GLU A 449 0.76 4.18 -20.72
N MET A 450 -0.03 5.17 -20.30
CA MET A 450 -0.28 5.46 -18.90
C MET A 450 -1.07 4.33 -18.23
N GLU A 451 -2.06 3.74 -18.90
CA GLU A 451 -2.79 2.58 -18.40
C GLU A 451 -1.86 1.37 -18.21
N ARG A 452 -1.03 1.09 -19.22
CA ARG A 452 -0.03 0.00 -19.13
C ARG A 452 0.99 0.23 -18.03
N ALA A 453 1.45 1.49 -17.84
CA ALA A 453 2.33 1.85 -16.74
C ALA A 453 1.66 1.65 -15.38
N LEU A 454 0.40 2.06 -15.23
CA LEU A 454 -0.37 1.80 -14.01
C LEU A 454 -0.62 0.31 -13.76
N GLY A 455 -0.83 -0.49 -14.81
CA GLY A 455 -0.90 -1.93 -14.68
C GLY A 455 0.39 -2.53 -14.10
N PHE A 456 1.54 -2.13 -14.63
CA PHE A 456 2.85 -2.53 -14.08
C PHE A 456 3.02 -2.04 -12.63
N THR A 457 2.72 -0.76 -12.37
CA THR A 457 2.77 -0.16 -11.03
C THR A 457 1.85 -0.88 -10.04
N GLY A 458 0.68 -1.32 -10.48
CA GLY A 458 -0.26 -2.09 -9.66
C GLY A 458 0.34 -3.38 -9.08
N LYS A 459 1.21 -4.05 -9.83
CA LYS A 459 1.96 -5.21 -9.32
C LYS A 459 2.93 -4.78 -8.22
N LEU A 460 3.61 -3.63 -8.40
CA LEU A 460 4.53 -3.10 -7.40
C LEU A 460 3.80 -2.68 -6.12
N PHE A 461 2.62 -2.08 -6.22
CA PHE A 461 1.77 -1.75 -5.07
C PHE A 461 1.43 -2.99 -4.23
N ILE A 462 1.09 -4.10 -4.89
CA ILE A 462 0.71 -5.34 -4.20
C ILE A 462 1.91 -5.99 -3.53
N ILE A 463 3.07 -6.03 -4.19
CA ILE A 463 4.31 -6.53 -3.59
C ILE A 463 4.67 -5.70 -2.36
N ALA A 464 4.59 -4.37 -2.47
CA ALA A 464 4.85 -3.47 -1.36
C ALA A 464 3.84 -3.67 -0.21
N LEU A 465 2.54 -3.84 -0.51
CA LEU A 465 1.52 -4.16 0.50
C LEU A 465 1.83 -5.47 1.23
N ILE A 466 2.22 -6.51 0.49
CA ILE A 466 2.58 -7.81 1.10
C ILE A 466 3.74 -7.63 2.07
N MET A 467 4.79 -6.93 1.68
CA MET A 467 5.98 -6.73 2.51
C MET A 467 5.72 -5.81 3.71
N GLU A 468 5.08 -4.65 3.48
CA GLU A 468 4.78 -3.69 4.54
C GLU A 468 3.76 -4.25 5.55
N GLY A 469 2.89 -5.16 5.13
CA GLY A 469 1.95 -5.88 6.00
C GLY A 469 2.61 -6.69 7.11
N PHE A 470 3.90 -7.03 7.01
CA PHE A 470 4.67 -7.63 8.10
C PHE A 470 5.10 -6.63 9.20
N SER A 471 4.82 -5.35 9.03
CA SER A 471 5.22 -4.33 10.01
C SER A 471 4.10 -3.37 10.37
N MET A 472 3.14 -3.17 9.47
CA MET A 472 2.01 -2.26 9.62
C MET A 472 0.72 -3.05 9.56
N ASP A 473 -0.15 -2.89 10.55
CA ASP A 473 -1.40 -3.67 10.68
C ASP A 473 -2.66 -2.79 10.70
N THR A 474 -2.53 -1.48 10.49
CA THR A 474 -3.69 -0.57 10.50
C THR A 474 -4.40 -0.52 9.15
N PHE A 475 -5.73 -0.49 9.17
CA PHE A 475 -6.56 -0.24 7.99
C PHE A 475 -6.77 1.26 7.70
N GLY A 476 -6.49 2.14 8.66
CA GLY A 476 -6.85 3.56 8.58
C GLY A 476 -5.89 4.42 7.75
N LEU A 477 -4.73 3.91 7.32
CA LEU A 477 -3.79 4.65 6.46
C LEU A 477 -4.21 4.54 4.98
N PRO A 478 -4.23 5.66 4.22
CA PRO A 478 -4.88 5.73 2.91
C PRO A 478 -4.12 5.07 1.75
N TYR A 479 -2.82 4.81 1.90
CA TYR A 479 -1.89 4.64 0.78
C TYR A 479 -2.21 3.45 -0.12
N TYR A 480 -2.24 2.22 0.40
CA TYR A 480 -2.52 1.05 -0.43
C TYR A 480 -3.98 0.99 -0.91
N TRP A 481 -4.92 1.61 -0.16
CA TRP A 481 -6.30 1.73 -0.57
C TRP A 481 -6.44 2.58 -1.83
N ILE A 482 -5.80 3.76 -1.83
CA ILE A 482 -5.73 4.65 -3.00
C ILE A 482 -4.98 3.97 -4.14
N ALA A 483 -3.84 3.33 -3.86
CA ALA A 483 -3.03 2.62 -4.85
C ALA A 483 -3.84 1.57 -5.61
N LEU A 484 -4.59 0.72 -4.90
CA LEU A 484 -5.45 -0.30 -5.52
C LEU A 484 -6.69 0.31 -6.18
N GLY A 485 -7.24 1.39 -5.64
CA GLY A 485 -8.30 2.17 -6.26
C GLY A 485 -7.91 2.76 -7.62
N LEU A 486 -6.65 3.24 -7.78
CA LEU A 486 -6.09 3.72 -9.05
C LEU A 486 -6.07 2.62 -10.12
N VAL A 487 -5.70 1.40 -9.76
CA VAL A 487 -5.68 0.25 -10.69
C VAL A 487 -7.09 -0.04 -11.22
N VAL A 488 -8.09 -0.05 -10.33
CA VAL A 488 -9.50 -0.29 -10.71
C VAL A 488 -10.03 0.85 -11.58
N ALA A 489 -9.75 2.09 -11.22
CA ALA A 489 -10.17 3.24 -12.01
C ALA A 489 -9.58 3.21 -13.43
N ALA A 490 -8.27 2.98 -13.56
CA ALA A 490 -7.60 2.87 -14.86
C ALA A 490 -8.14 1.68 -15.69
N ARG A 491 -8.41 0.54 -15.04
CA ARG A 491 -9.01 -0.62 -15.71
C ARG A 491 -10.39 -0.32 -16.24
N ARG A 492 -11.22 0.40 -15.48
CA ARG A 492 -12.57 0.81 -15.90
C ARG A 492 -12.50 1.76 -17.10
N ILE A 493 -11.61 2.76 -17.09
CA ILE A 493 -11.40 3.68 -18.22
C ILE A 493 -11.06 2.89 -19.48
N SER A 494 -10.10 1.97 -19.38
CA SER A 494 -9.70 1.10 -20.50
C SER A 494 -10.83 0.23 -21.04
N GLN A 495 -11.73 -0.26 -20.18
CA GLN A 495 -12.89 -1.07 -20.62
C GLN A 495 -13.94 -0.22 -21.31
N GLN A 496 -14.24 0.96 -20.80
CA GLN A 496 -15.23 1.87 -21.38
C GLN A 496 -14.82 2.32 -22.80
N ALA A 497 -13.53 2.56 -23.01
CA ALA A 497 -13.02 2.95 -24.33
C ALA A 497 -13.05 1.82 -25.37
N LYS A 498 -13.09 0.55 -24.96
CA LYS A 498 -13.20 -0.60 -25.88
C LYS A 498 -14.63 -0.90 -26.34
N THR A 499 -15.63 -0.54 -25.54
CA THR A 499 -17.03 -0.89 -25.82
C THR A 499 -17.60 -0.16 -27.05
N PRO A 500 -17.32 1.12 -27.35
CA PRO A 500 -17.81 1.78 -28.55
C PRO A 500 -17.29 1.18 -29.87
N GLN A 501 -16.00 0.79 -29.92
CA GLN A 501 -15.41 0.23 -31.15
C GLN A 501 -16.00 -1.11 -31.59
N ASN A 502 -16.45 -1.94 -30.63
CA ASN A 502 -17.07 -3.23 -30.97
C ASN A 502 -18.52 -3.05 -31.47
N VAL A 503 -19.22 -1.97 -31.09
CA VAL A 503 -20.57 -1.71 -31.56
C VAL A 503 -20.55 -1.17 -32.99
N GLU A 504 -19.65 -0.23 -33.29
CA GLU A 504 -19.49 0.30 -34.66
C GLU A 504 -19.05 -0.79 -35.64
N THR A 505 -18.08 -1.64 -35.25
CA THR A 505 -17.61 -2.74 -36.11
C THR A 505 -18.69 -3.82 -36.34
N THR A 506 -19.56 -4.03 -35.36
CA THR A 506 -20.68 -5.00 -35.50
C THR A 506 -21.81 -4.42 -36.34
N GLU A 507 -22.10 -3.12 -36.21
CA GLU A 507 -23.08 -2.44 -37.07
C GLU A 507 -22.60 -2.31 -38.52
N GLU A 508 -21.31 -2.04 -38.76
CA GLU A 508 -20.71 -2.06 -40.09
C GLU A 508 -20.72 -3.46 -40.71
N LEU A 509 -20.45 -4.51 -39.93
CA LEU A 509 -20.54 -5.91 -40.40
C LEU A 509 -21.98 -6.30 -40.71
N ILE A 510 -22.95 -5.92 -39.90
CA ILE A 510 -24.38 -6.20 -40.15
C ILE A 510 -24.86 -5.45 -41.39
N SER A 511 -24.50 -4.17 -41.52
CA SER A 511 -24.88 -3.36 -42.69
C SER A 511 -24.24 -3.87 -43.98
N SER A 512 -23.00 -4.36 -43.95
CA SER A 512 -22.34 -4.96 -45.11
C SER A 512 -22.92 -6.33 -45.49
N THR A 513 -23.45 -7.08 -44.52
CA THR A 513 -24.09 -8.38 -44.75
C THR A 513 -25.51 -8.18 -45.33
N GLU A 514 -26.25 -7.18 -44.87
CA GLU A 514 -27.57 -6.83 -45.41
C GLU A 514 -27.49 -6.30 -46.86
N ILE A 515 -26.41 -5.59 -47.23
CA ILE A 515 -26.19 -5.14 -48.61
C ILE A 515 -25.86 -6.33 -49.55
N LEU A 516 -25.15 -7.35 -49.07
CA LEU A 516 -24.82 -8.54 -49.84
C LEU A 516 -26.02 -9.48 -50.04
N GLU A 517 -27.00 -9.48 -49.14
CA GLU A 517 -28.24 -10.27 -49.32
C GLU A 517 -29.27 -9.58 -50.22
N SER A 518 -29.20 -8.26 -50.42
CA SER A 518 -30.11 -7.52 -51.29
C SER A 518 -29.74 -7.58 -52.79
N ASP A 519 -28.55 -8.03 -53.15
CA ASP A 519 -28.02 -8.10 -54.52
C ASP A 519 -28.10 -9.52 -55.16
N GLN A 520 -28.88 -10.44 -54.62
CA GLN A 520 -29.16 -11.71 -55.30
C GLN A 520 -30.35 -11.52 -56.28
N PRO A 521 -30.11 -11.65 -57.60
CA PRO A 521 -31.21 -11.58 -58.59
C PRO A 521 -32.09 -12.82 -58.49
N ALA A 522 -33.40 -12.60 -58.56
CA ALA A 522 -34.48 -13.59 -58.54
C ALA A 522 -34.44 -14.50 -59.78
#